data_8cbc59143965fe4f4fe1ef3b807e727d
#
_entry.id   8cbc59143965fe4f4fe1ef3b807e727d
#
_cell.length_a   1.000
_cell.length_b   1.000
_cell.length_c   1.000
_cell.angle_alpha   90.00
_cell.angle_beta   90.00
_cell.angle_gamma   90.00
#
_symmetry.space_group_name_H-M   'P 1'
#
loop_
_entity.id
_entity.type
_entity.pdbx_description
1 polymer ?
#
loop_
_entity_poly.entity_id
_entity_poly.type
_entity_poly.pdbx_seq_one_letter_code
_entity_poly.pdbx_strand_id
1 'polypeptide(L)'
;LRIIPAKYGIIDKPPRFVKGSKVDLRQDVYKDELDRIARELHNILWGGGKYQNELFFNLIGLFLVKIYDEKETEKGKPYDFQIFYEGNNPEKPEKVYDRMNELYKKALKDYLKYSKEEVKKVKDIVFDAPKVKYVVESLQEISFTVNKYDVLGDFFEKIVRSELKQTKGQYLTHTNIVDFIVRALEIENLSIELINTEKRLPYIIDPACGSGTFLIQAMKLITHYCLENPEKVKKSDAVQEKFSYLF
;
A
#
# COMPACT_ATOMS: atom_id res chain seq x y z
N LEU A 1 -19.47 -2.82 -12.09
CA LEU A 1 -20.37 -3.05 -13.22
C LEU A 1 -19.53 -3.60 -14.38
N ARG A 2 -19.66 -4.90 -14.70
CA ARG A 2 -19.12 -5.44 -15.96
C ARG A 2 -19.82 -4.71 -17.09
N ILE A 3 -19.06 -3.96 -17.90
CA ILE A 3 -19.57 -3.30 -19.09
C ILE A 3 -20.07 -4.41 -20.04
N ILE A 4 -21.34 -4.38 -20.37
CA ILE A 4 -21.88 -5.28 -21.39
C ILE A 4 -21.27 -4.85 -22.71
N PRO A 5 -20.58 -5.75 -23.46
CA PRO A 5 -19.96 -5.38 -24.73
C PRO A 5 -21.00 -4.81 -25.70
N ALA A 6 -20.62 -3.79 -26.45
CA ALA A 6 -21.48 -3.15 -27.45
C ALA A 6 -21.86 -4.11 -28.60
N LYS A 7 -21.12 -5.21 -28.77
CA LYS A 7 -21.42 -6.28 -29.74
C LYS A 7 -21.47 -7.63 -29.02
N TYR A 8 -22.57 -8.36 -29.22
CA TYR A 8 -22.76 -9.69 -28.68
C TYR A 8 -21.63 -10.64 -29.11
N GLY A 9 -21.00 -11.32 -28.15
CA GLY A 9 -19.92 -12.27 -28.38
C GLY A 9 -18.51 -11.67 -28.49
N ILE A 10 -18.33 -10.34 -28.38
CA ILE A 10 -17.03 -9.69 -28.28
C ILE A 10 -16.78 -9.36 -26.80
N ILE A 11 -15.82 -10.05 -26.20
CA ILE A 11 -15.32 -9.68 -24.86
C ILE A 11 -14.26 -8.60 -25.10
N ASP A 12 -14.61 -7.35 -24.74
CA ASP A 12 -13.61 -6.27 -24.73
C ASP A 12 -12.50 -6.65 -23.74
N LYS A 13 -11.25 -6.63 -24.23
CA LYS A 13 -10.11 -6.81 -23.35
C LYS A 13 -10.09 -5.71 -22.34
N PRO A 14 -9.88 -6.02 -21.06
CA PRO A 14 -9.55 -4.97 -20.09
C PRO A 14 -8.35 -4.17 -20.62
N PRO A 15 -8.39 -2.85 -20.49
CA PRO A 15 -7.27 -2.03 -20.92
C PRO A 15 -6.03 -2.39 -20.08
N ARG A 16 -4.87 -2.31 -20.72
CA ARG A 16 -3.59 -2.46 -20.03
C ARG A 16 -3.28 -1.19 -19.27
N PHE A 17 -3.02 -1.29 -17.97
CA PHE A 17 -2.64 -0.15 -17.15
C PHE A 17 -1.19 0.23 -17.42
N VAL A 18 -0.97 1.51 -17.78
CA VAL A 18 0.33 2.07 -18.17
C VAL A 18 0.53 3.39 -17.43
N LYS A 19 1.63 3.49 -16.68
CA LYS A 19 1.94 4.65 -15.84
C LYS A 19 2.01 5.95 -16.63
N GLY A 20 1.22 6.94 -16.22
CA GLY A 20 1.16 8.26 -16.85
C GLY A 20 0.44 8.30 -18.19
N SER A 21 -0.29 7.25 -18.57
CA SER A 21 -1.13 7.21 -19.78
C SER A 21 -2.56 7.61 -19.48
N LYS A 22 -3.44 7.60 -20.53
CA LYS A 22 -4.89 7.76 -20.35
C LYS A 22 -5.54 6.61 -19.58
N VAL A 23 -4.89 5.46 -19.54
CA VAL A 23 -5.33 4.26 -18.82
C VAL A 23 -4.28 3.98 -17.74
N ASP A 24 -4.29 4.82 -16.72
CA ASP A 24 -3.45 4.67 -15.53
C ASP A 24 -4.28 4.15 -14.35
N LEU A 25 -3.61 3.91 -13.22
CA LEU A 25 -4.27 3.48 -11.99
C LEU A 25 -5.21 4.57 -11.47
N ARG A 26 -6.34 4.13 -10.93
CA ARG A 26 -7.34 5.01 -10.33
C ARG A 26 -6.83 5.57 -8.99
N GLN A 27 -7.00 6.88 -8.80
CA GLN A 27 -6.56 7.64 -7.63
C GLN A 27 -7.73 8.20 -6.80
N ASP A 28 -8.97 7.86 -7.16
CA ASP A 28 -10.21 8.36 -6.58
C ASP A 28 -11.10 7.24 -6.04
N VAL A 29 -10.48 6.27 -5.40
CA VAL A 29 -11.18 5.09 -4.87
C VAL A 29 -11.80 5.43 -3.52
N TYR A 30 -13.11 5.28 -3.40
CA TYR A 30 -13.87 5.60 -2.19
C TYR A 30 -13.87 4.44 -1.19
N LYS A 31 -14.06 4.80 0.08
CA LYS A 31 -14.04 3.87 1.20
C LYS A 31 -14.98 2.67 1.03
N ASP A 32 -16.20 2.90 0.53
CA ASP A 32 -17.18 1.81 0.35
C ASP A 32 -16.74 0.76 -0.68
N GLU A 33 -16.03 1.19 -1.72
CA GLU A 33 -15.45 0.29 -2.71
C GLU A 33 -14.33 -0.54 -2.09
N LEU A 34 -13.45 0.09 -1.32
CA LEU A 34 -12.39 -0.60 -0.59
C LEU A 34 -12.95 -1.61 0.41
N ASP A 35 -14.05 -1.26 1.09
CA ASP A 35 -14.75 -2.14 2.01
C ASP A 35 -15.29 -3.39 1.33
N ARG A 36 -15.84 -3.22 0.13
CA ARG A 36 -16.32 -4.33 -0.67
C ARG A 36 -15.19 -5.25 -1.08
N ILE A 37 -14.11 -4.69 -1.64
CA ILE A 37 -12.95 -5.47 -2.09
C ILE A 37 -12.30 -6.20 -0.90
N ALA A 38 -12.12 -5.53 0.24
CA ALA A 38 -11.54 -6.14 1.44
C ALA A 38 -12.38 -7.35 1.93
N ARG A 39 -13.72 -7.23 1.93
CA ARG A 39 -14.61 -8.35 2.27
C ARG A 39 -14.53 -9.49 1.26
N GLU A 40 -14.48 -9.19 -0.03
CA GLU A 40 -14.37 -10.19 -1.09
C GLU A 40 -13.04 -10.94 -0.99
N LEU A 41 -11.92 -10.23 -0.82
CA LEU A 41 -10.61 -10.81 -0.58
C LEU A 41 -10.60 -11.69 0.66
N HIS A 42 -11.14 -11.19 1.78
CA HIS A 42 -11.26 -11.98 3.00
C HIS A 42 -12.01 -13.28 2.76
N ASN A 43 -13.20 -13.23 2.16
CA ASN A 43 -14.03 -14.42 1.94
C ASN A 43 -13.34 -15.47 1.05
N ILE A 44 -12.63 -15.04 0.01
CA ILE A 44 -11.97 -15.95 -0.92
C ILE A 44 -10.66 -16.51 -0.36
N LEU A 45 -9.86 -15.67 0.29
CA LEU A 45 -8.57 -16.10 0.81
C LEU A 45 -8.71 -17.01 2.03
N TRP A 46 -9.66 -16.71 2.92
CA TRP A 46 -9.88 -17.49 4.14
C TRP A 46 -10.98 -18.54 4.04
N GLY A 47 -11.87 -18.49 3.02
CA GLY A 47 -12.82 -19.54 2.71
C GLY A 47 -13.74 -19.95 3.88
N GLY A 48 -14.02 -19.03 4.83
CA GLY A 48 -14.76 -19.34 6.06
C GLY A 48 -14.01 -20.17 7.09
N GLY A 49 -12.72 -20.48 6.84
CA GLY A 49 -11.84 -21.21 7.76
C GLY A 49 -11.30 -20.33 8.88
N LYS A 50 -10.67 -20.96 9.87
CA LYS A 50 -9.94 -20.23 10.92
C LYS A 50 -8.78 -19.47 10.32
N TYR A 51 -8.58 -18.26 10.79
CA TYR A 51 -7.46 -17.40 10.45
C TYR A 51 -6.12 -18.12 10.61
N GLN A 52 -5.28 -17.97 9.59
CA GLN A 52 -3.90 -18.41 9.62
C GLN A 52 -3.01 -17.19 9.44
N ASN A 53 -2.17 -16.88 10.44
CA ASN A 53 -1.22 -15.77 10.39
C ASN A 53 -0.43 -15.74 9.06
N GLU A 54 -0.11 -16.92 8.55
CA GLU A 54 0.65 -17.10 7.31
C GLU A 54 -0.07 -16.49 6.08
N LEU A 55 -1.40 -16.65 5.97
CA LEU A 55 -2.18 -16.09 4.87
C LEU A 55 -2.20 -14.56 4.93
N PHE A 56 -2.29 -13.99 6.13
CA PHE A 56 -2.23 -12.55 6.33
C PHE A 56 -0.88 -11.97 5.86
N PHE A 57 0.24 -12.56 6.28
CA PHE A 57 1.56 -12.08 5.86
C PHE A 57 1.77 -12.21 4.35
N ASN A 58 1.17 -13.20 3.71
CA ASN A 58 1.23 -13.35 2.25
C ASN A 58 0.42 -12.26 1.52
N LEU A 59 -0.73 -11.85 2.06
CA LEU A 59 -1.47 -10.72 1.51
C LEU A 59 -0.69 -9.41 1.66
N ILE A 60 -0.03 -9.20 2.81
CA ILE A 60 0.89 -8.06 3.01
C ILE A 60 2.06 -8.12 2.00
N GLY A 61 2.58 -9.31 1.72
CA GLY A 61 3.58 -9.51 0.67
C GLY A 61 3.10 -9.02 -0.70
N LEU A 62 1.86 -9.34 -1.08
CA LEU A 62 1.26 -8.85 -2.33
C LEU A 62 1.02 -7.33 -2.33
N PHE A 63 0.68 -6.73 -1.19
CA PHE A 63 0.61 -5.27 -1.07
C PHE A 63 1.98 -4.62 -1.25
N LEU A 64 3.03 -5.20 -0.69
CA LEU A 64 4.40 -4.75 -0.90
C LEU A 64 4.79 -4.82 -2.38
N VAL A 65 4.44 -5.92 -3.08
CA VAL A 65 4.64 -6.07 -4.52
C VAL A 65 3.93 -4.97 -5.30
N LYS A 66 2.68 -4.68 -4.96
CA LYS A 66 1.91 -3.62 -5.61
C LYS A 66 2.55 -2.24 -5.43
N ILE A 67 2.94 -1.89 -4.19
CA ILE A 67 3.60 -0.63 -3.90
C ILE A 67 4.94 -0.52 -4.64
N TYR A 68 5.71 -1.61 -4.66
CA TYR A 68 6.98 -1.68 -5.37
C TYR A 68 6.80 -1.43 -6.86
N ASP A 69 5.87 -2.15 -7.48
CA ASP A 69 5.57 -1.99 -8.91
C ASP A 69 5.09 -0.57 -9.25
N GLU A 70 4.20 0.00 -8.44
CA GLU A 70 3.74 1.39 -8.66
C GLU A 70 4.87 2.41 -8.60
N LYS A 71 5.83 2.24 -7.70
CA LYS A 71 6.94 3.18 -7.52
C LYS A 71 8.02 3.01 -8.58
N GLU A 72 8.45 1.77 -8.82
CA GLU A 72 9.60 1.47 -9.67
C GLU A 72 9.26 1.43 -11.17
N THR A 73 7.99 1.26 -11.56
CA THR A 73 7.60 1.33 -12.97
C THR A 73 7.86 2.72 -13.54
N GLU A 74 8.57 2.80 -14.65
CA GLU A 74 8.85 4.05 -15.35
C GLU A 74 7.60 4.58 -16.06
N LYS A 75 7.50 5.92 -16.19
CA LYS A 75 6.42 6.56 -16.94
C LYS A 75 6.40 6.05 -18.39
N GLY A 76 5.22 5.71 -18.89
CA GLY A 76 5.02 5.13 -20.21
C GLY A 76 5.21 3.63 -20.28
N LYS A 77 5.55 2.97 -19.18
CA LYS A 77 5.64 1.51 -19.10
C LYS A 77 4.39 0.92 -18.44
N PRO A 78 4.01 -0.31 -18.82
CA PRO A 78 2.92 -1.02 -18.15
C PRO A 78 3.37 -1.47 -16.76
N TYR A 79 2.43 -1.46 -15.83
CA TYR A 79 2.64 -2.11 -14.54
C TYR A 79 2.72 -3.62 -14.69
N ASP A 80 3.49 -4.27 -13.84
CA ASP A 80 3.58 -5.74 -13.78
C ASP A 80 2.52 -6.34 -12.85
N PHE A 81 2.00 -5.55 -11.89
CA PHE A 81 0.89 -5.95 -11.01
C PHE A 81 -0.47 -5.78 -11.71
N GLN A 82 -0.66 -6.52 -12.78
CA GLN A 82 -1.92 -6.59 -13.53
C GLN A 82 -2.02 -7.93 -14.28
N ILE A 83 -3.21 -8.26 -14.78
CA ILE A 83 -3.41 -9.43 -15.59
C ILE A 83 -3.14 -9.10 -17.06
N PHE A 84 -2.25 -9.86 -17.69
CA PHE A 84 -1.97 -9.75 -19.10
C PHE A 84 -2.90 -10.65 -19.92
N TYR A 85 -3.16 -10.24 -21.15
CA TYR A 85 -4.02 -10.96 -22.07
C TYR A 85 -3.25 -11.39 -23.32
N GLU A 86 -3.31 -12.69 -23.63
CA GLU A 86 -2.83 -13.27 -24.89
C GLU A 86 -4.04 -13.47 -25.81
N GLY A 87 -4.20 -12.61 -26.82
CA GLY A 87 -5.45 -12.55 -27.56
C GLY A 87 -6.60 -12.11 -26.66
N ASN A 88 -7.66 -12.90 -26.54
CA ASN A 88 -8.81 -12.65 -25.66
C ASN A 88 -8.74 -13.42 -24.34
N ASN A 89 -7.71 -14.21 -24.13
CA ASN A 89 -7.59 -15.05 -22.96
C ASN A 89 -6.69 -14.38 -21.91
N PRO A 90 -7.12 -14.31 -20.65
CA PRO A 90 -6.24 -13.88 -19.57
C PRO A 90 -5.10 -14.89 -19.41
N GLU A 91 -3.93 -14.43 -19.04
CA GLU A 91 -2.79 -15.28 -18.74
C GLU A 91 -3.12 -16.32 -17.65
N LYS A 92 -2.40 -17.43 -17.69
CA LYS A 92 -2.58 -18.52 -16.72
C LYS A 92 -2.21 -18.06 -15.31
N PRO A 93 -2.88 -18.57 -14.26
CA PRO A 93 -2.59 -18.22 -12.87
C PRO A 93 -1.11 -18.42 -12.49
N GLU A 94 -0.46 -19.46 -13.02
CA GLU A 94 0.93 -19.78 -12.74
C GLU A 94 1.88 -18.67 -13.21
N LYS A 95 1.63 -18.07 -14.38
CA LYS A 95 2.43 -16.95 -14.90
C LYS A 95 2.31 -15.72 -14.00
N VAL A 96 1.10 -15.43 -13.49
CA VAL A 96 0.88 -14.35 -12.53
C VAL A 96 1.62 -14.64 -11.23
N TYR A 97 1.49 -15.86 -10.72
CA TYR A 97 2.14 -16.31 -9.49
C TYR A 97 3.67 -16.15 -9.56
N ASP A 98 4.29 -16.63 -10.61
CA ASP A 98 5.75 -16.56 -10.80
C ASP A 98 6.20 -15.09 -10.86
N ARG A 99 5.52 -14.25 -11.63
CA ARG A 99 5.81 -12.82 -11.72
C ARG A 99 5.67 -12.09 -10.37
N MET A 100 4.61 -12.38 -9.59
CA MET A 100 4.44 -11.78 -8.27
C MET A 100 5.54 -12.20 -7.30
N ASN A 101 5.99 -13.43 -7.34
CA ASN A 101 7.11 -13.90 -6.50
C ASN A 101 8.45 -13.27 -6.91
N GLU A 102 8.70 -13.07 -8.19
CA GLU A 102 9.88 -12.33 -8.65
C GLU A 102 9.89 -10.88 -8.16
N LEU A 103 8.76 -10.18 -8.30
CA LEU A 103 8.61 -8.81 -7.80
C LEU A 103 8.72 -8.75 -6.27
N TYR A 104 8.16 -9.73 -5.57
CA TYR A 104 8.27 -9.83 -4.10
C TYR A 104 9.73 -9.90 -3.66
N LYS A 105 10.52 -10.76 -4.28
CA LYS A 105 11.95 -10.88 -4.01
C LYS A 105 12.73 -9.60 -4.31
N LYS A 106 12.38 -8.89 -5.39
CA LYS A 106 12.96 -7.58 -5.70
C LYS A 106 12.60 -6.53 -4.64
N ALA A 107 11.32 -6.46 -4.26
CA ALA A 107 10.85 -5.51 -3.24
C ALA A 107 11.53 -5.73 -1.87
N LEU A 108 11.70 -6.98 -1.45
CA LEU A 108 12.42 -7.31 -0.21
C LEU A 108 13.88 -6.81 -0.26
N LYS A 109 14.55 -7.02 -1.39
CA LYS A 109 15.93 -6.57 -1.57
C LYS A 109 16.04 -5.05 -1.54
N ASP A 110 15.19 -4.37 -2.32
CA ASP A 110 15.35 -2.94 -2.58
C ASP A 110 14.79 -2.08 -1.44
N TYR A 111 13.67 -2.47 -0.83
CA TYR A 111 13.01 -1.71 0.24
C TYR A 111 13.39 -2.17 1.64
N LEU A 112 13.45 -3.48 1.87
CA LEU A 112 13.77 -4.03 3.18
C LEU A 112 15.27 -4.33 3.34
N LYS A 113 16.08 -4.04 2.31
CA LYS A 113 17.55 -4.19 2.32
C LYS A 113 18.03 -5.61 2.61
N TYR A 114 17.22 -6.61 2.24
CA TYR A 114 17.62 -8.00 2.35
C TYR A 114 18.85 -8.28 1.48
N SER A 115 19.81 -9.00 2.03
CA SER A 115 20.97 -9.51 1.27
C SER A 115 20.54 -10.57 0.25
N LYS A 116 21.38 -10.86 -0.73
CA LYS A 116 21.10 -11.91 -1.72
C LYS A 116 20.87 -13.28 -1.09
N GLU A 117 21.58 -13.58 0.00
CA GLU A 117 21.45 -14.83 0.75
C GLU A 117 20.12 -14.89 1.52
N GLU A 118 19.69 -13.80 2.10
CA GLU A 118 18.40 -13.70 2.79
C GLU A 118 17.24 -13.85 1.81
N VAL A 119 17.27 -13.16 0.67
CA VAL A 119 16.25 -13.28 -0.36
C VAL A 119 16.10 -14.71 -0.87
N LYS A 120 17.20 -15.47 -1.02
CA LYS A 120 17.16 -16.89 -1.43
C LYS A 120 16.47 -17.79 -0.39
N LYS A 121 16.47 -17.41 0.88
CA LYS A 121 15.84 -18.16 1.98
C LYS A 121 14.37 -17.80 2.17
N VAL A 122 13.91 -16.68 1.57
CA VAL A 122 12.51 -16.28 1.66
C VAL A 122 11.65 -17.27 0.91
N LYS A 123 10.63 -17.78 1.58
CA LYS A 123 9.61 -18.64 0.96
C LYS A 123 8.79 -17.80 -0.04
N ASP A 124 8.37 -18.44 -1.10
CA ASP A 124 7.41 -17.85 -2.03
C ASP A 124 6.06 -17.58 -1.33
N ILE A 125 5.24 -16.75 -1.95
CA ILE A 125 3.88 -16.47 -1.49
C ILE A 125 3.12 -17.79 -1.40
N VAL A 126 2.55 -18.10 -0.22
CA VAL A 126 1.93 -19.40 0.09
C VAL A 126 0.56 -19.58 -0.56
N PHE A 127 -0.08 -18.48 -1.01
CA PHE A 127 -1.33 -18.60 -1.76
C PHE A 127 -1.12 -19.44 -3.03
N ASP A 128 -2.11 -20.28 -3.36
CA ASP A 128 -2.12 -20.94 -4.66
C ASP A 128 -2.23 -19.91 -5.81
N ALA A 129 -1.78 -20.30 -6.99
CA ALA A 129 -1.74 -19.42 -8.15
C ALA A 129 -3.11 -18.80 -8.52
N PRO A 130 -4.25 -19.51 -8.43
CA PRO A 130 -5.59 -18.91 -8.62
C PRO A 130 -5.90 -17.80 -7.62
N LYS A 131 -5.54 -17.95 -6.34
CA LYS A 131 -5.75 -16.91 -5.32
C LYS A 131 -4.88 -15.69 -5.55
N VAL A 132 -3.60 -15.88 -5.89
CA VAL A 132 -2.70 -14.77 -6.27
C VAL A 132 -3.28 -14.00 -7.44
N LYS A 133 -3.71 -14.71 -8.50
CA LYS A 133 -4.36 -14.08 -9.65
C LYS A 133 -5.58 -13.29 -9.25
N TYR A 134 -6.44 -13.84 -8.38
CA TYR A 134 -7.64 -13.14 -7.90
C TYR A 134 -7.31 -11.84 -7.13
N VAL A 135 -6.27 -11.86 -6.28
CA VAL A 135 -5.82 -10.67 -5.57
C VAL A 135 -5.33 -9.60 -6.57
N VAL A 136 -4.55 -10.01 -7.57
CA VAL A 136 -4.07 -9.09 -8.61
C VAL A 136 -5.24 -8.51 -9.40
N GLU A 137 -6.19 -9.32 -9.85
CA GLU A 137 -7.40 -8.86 -10.55
C GLU A 137 -8.21 -7.86 -9.72
N SER A 138 -8.32 -8.09 -8.41
CA SER A 138 -9.10 -7.23 -7.50
C SER A 138 -8.45 -5.87 -7.24
N LEU A 139 -7.13 -5.78 -7.33
CA LEU A 139 -6.37 -4.60 -6.93
C LEU A 139 -5.65 -3.89 -8.09
N GLN A 140 -5.58 -4.48 -9.28
CA GLN A 140 -4.78 -3.98 -10.40
C GLN A 140 -5.16 -2.56 -10.86
N GLU A 141 -6.43 -2.15 -10.67
CA GLU A 141 -6.93 -0.84 -11.12
C GLU A 141 -6.66 0.29 -10.15
N ILE A 142 -6.35 -0.03 -8.88
CA ILE A 142 -6.31 0.93 -7.78
C ILE A 142 -4.86 1.33 -7.52
N SER A 143 -4.59 2.63 -7.37
CA SER A 143 -3.30 3.09 -6.86
C SER A 143 -3.26 3.01 -5.32
N PHE A 144 -2.18 2.43 -4.80
CA PHE A 144 -1.88 2.40 -3.36
C PHE A 144 -0.98 3.57 -2.95
N THR A 145 -0.19 4.09 -3.87
CA THR A 145 0.83 5.11 -3.58
C THR A 145 0.37 6.52 -3.84
N VAL A 146 -0.54 6.71 -4.81
CA VAL A 146 -1.08 8.01 -5.20
C VAL A 146 -2.60 7.93 -5.14
N ASN A 147 -3.19 8.23 -3.99
CA ASN A 147 -4.64 8.27 -3.84
C ASN A 147 -5.03 9.44 -2.94
N LYS A 148 -6.22 10.01 -3.18
CA LYS A 148 -6.80 11.06 -2.33
C LYS A 148 -7.09 10.59 -0.90
N TYR A 149 -7.27 9.29 -0.72
CA TYR A 149 -7.59 8.64 0.55
C TYR A 149 -6.48 7.68 0.93
N ASP A 150 -6.34 7.38 2.21
CA ASP A 150 -5.38 6.38 2.71
C ASP A 150 -5.88 4.96 2.43
N VAL A 151 -5.85 4.58 1.15
CA VAL A 151 -6.31 3.27 0.66
C VAL A 151 -5.62 2.13 1.41
N LEU A 152 -4.30 2.23 1.55
CA LEU A 152 -3.52 1.18 2.20
C LEU A 152 -3.85 1.06 3.69
N GLY A 153 -3.96 2.20 4.39
CA GLY A 153 -4.35 2.22 5.80
C GLY A 153 -5.76 1.69 6.03
N ASP A 154 -6.72 2.09 5.21
CA ASP A 154 -8.10 1.61 5.29
C ASP A 154 -8.20 0.10 5.02
N PHE A 155 -7.49 -0.41 4.01
CA PHE A 155 -7.42 -1.84 3.73
C PHE A 155 -6.80 -2.61 4.89
N PHE A 156 -5.66 -2.12 5.38
CA PHE A 156 -4.94 -2.73 6.47
C PHE A 156 -5.79 -2.78 7.74
N GLU A 157 -6.42 -1.66 8.10
CA GLU A 157 -7.30 -1.57 9.27
C GLU A 157 -8.44 -2.60 9.19
N LYS A 158 -9.05 -2.78 8.02
CA LYS A 158 -10.19 -3.68 7.87
C LYS A 158 -9.81 -5.14 7.91
N ILE A 159 -8.75 -5.51 7.20
CA ILE A 159 -8.24 -6.89 7.20
C ILE A 159 -7.70 -7.25 8.58
N VAL A 160 -6.93 -6.36 9.20
CA VAL A 160 -6.35 -6.58 10.53
C VAL A 160 -7.42 -6.58 11.63
N ARG A 161 -8.41 -5.66 11.58
CA ARG A 161 -9.47 -5.61 12.59
C ARG A 161 -10.34 -6.86 12.61
N SER A 162 -10.66 -7.44 11.46
CA SER A 162 -11.43 -8.67 11.39
C SER A 162 -10.69 -9.83 12.08
N GLU A 163 -9.37 -9.81 12.01
CA GLU A 163 -8.50 -10.89 12.43
C GLU A 163 -8.00 -10.76 13.87
N LEU A 164 -7.56 -9.57 14.28
CA LEU A 164 -7.03 -9.35 15.63
C LEU A 164 -8.12 -9.41 16.71
N LYS A 165 -9.37 -9.04 16.38
CA LYS A 165 -10.51 -9.18 17.30
C LYS A 165 -10.78 -10.64 17.69
N GLN A 166 -10.50 -11.57 16.79
CA GLN A 166 -10.82 -12.99 17.02
C GLN A 166 -9.72 -13.76 17.77
N THR A 167 -8.45 -13.33 17.70
CA THR A 167 -7.35 -14.21 18.13
C THR A 167 -6.51 -13.73 19.31
N LYS A 168 -6.38 -12.43 19.59
CA LYS A 168 -5.41 -11.94 20.61
C LYS A 168 -5.86 -10.80 21.51
N GLY A 169 -7.10 -10.35 21.42
CA GLY A 169 -7.56 -9.22 22.25
C GLY A 169 -6.80 -7.91 22.01
N GLN A 170 -6.10 -7.78 20.89
CA GLN A 170 -5.42 -6.54 20.51
C GLN A 170 -6.44 -5.58 19.90
N TYR A 171 -6.54 -4.39 20.48
CA TYR A 171 -7.41 -3.34 19.99
C TYR A 171 -6.57 -2.27 19.29
N LEU A 172 -6.86 -2.03 18.01
CA LEU A 172 -6.31 -0.89 17.30
C LEU A 172 -7.16 0.36 17.62
N THR A 173 -6.51 1.45 17.96
CA THR A 173 -7.19 2.73 18.16
C THR A 173 -7.74 3.23 16.82
N HIS A 174 -8.99 3.71 16.83
CA HIS A 174 -9.62 4.23 15.62
C HIS A 174 -8.84 5.43 15.06
N THR A 175 -8.64 5.48 13.76
CA THR A 175 -7.82 6.50 13.09
C THR A 175 -8.26 7.93 13.41
N ASN A 176 -9.56 8.21 13.53
CA ASN A 176 -10.06 9.54 13.91
C ASN A 176 -9.63 9.95 15.34
N ILE A 177 -9.54 8.99 16.27
CA ILE A 177 -9.07 9.25 17.64
C ILE A 177 -7.56 9.51 17.60
N VAL A 178 -6.82 8.73 16.83
CA VAL A 178 -5.38 8.93 16.63
C VAL A 178 -5.10 10.30 16.03
N ASP A 179 -5.81 10.67 14.95
CA ASP A 179 -5.67 11.98 14.30
C ASP A 179 -5.97 13.13 15.28
N PHE A 180 -7.06 13.01 16.04
CA PHE A 180 -7.41 14.01 17.05
C PHE A 180 -6.31 14.17 18.11
N ILE A 181 -5.82 13.06 18.67
CA ILE A 181 -4.78 13.09 19.70
C ILE A 181 -3.48 13.68 19.17
N VAL A 182 -3.04 13.24 17.96
CA VAL A 182 -1.79 13.72 17.38
C VAL A 182 -1.86 15.21 17.05
N ARG A 183 -3.00 15.71 16.54
CA ARG A 183 -3.21 17.16 16.31
C ARG A 183 -3.26 17.97 17.60
N ALA A 184 -3.82 17.40 18.66
CA ALA A 184 -3.87 18.07 19.95
C ALA A 184 -2.49 18.27 20.61
N LEU A 185 -1.44 17.56 20.11
CA LEU A 185 -0.06 17.73 20.58
C LEU A 185 0.66 18.91 19.89
N GLU A 186 0.07 19.51 18.85
CA GLU A 186 0.66 20.61 18.07
C GLU A 186 2.12 20.38 17.63
N ILE A 187 2.44 19.12 17.30
CA ILE A 187 3.81 18.69 16.99
C ILE A 187 4.36 19.31 15.71
N GLU A 188 3.50 19.79 14.81
CA GLU A 188 3.86 20.49 13.59
C GLU A 188 4.62 21.80 13.87
N ASN A 189 4.16 22.60 14.84
CA ASN A 189 4.81 23.84 15.23
C ASN A 189 6.18 23.58 15.87
N LEU A 190 6.25 22.61 16.78
CA LEU A 190 7.50 22.16 17.38
C LEU A 190 8.47 21.64 16.32
N SER A 191 7.97 20.92 15.31
CA SER A 191 8.80 20.38 14.23
C SER A 191 9.44 21.49 13.40
N ILE A 192 8.68 22.54 13.01
CA ILE A 192 9.22 23.69 12.28
C ILE A 192 10.29 24.41 13.12
N GLU A 193 10.03 24.63 14.40
CA GLU A 193 11.01 25.25 15.30
C GLU A 193 12.31 24.46 15.34
N LEU A 194 12.25 23.15 15.59
CA LEU A 194 13.43 22.28 15.71
C LEU A 194 14.16 22.11 14.37
N ILE A 195 13.46 22.05 13.25
CA ILE A 195 14.07 22.03 11.92
C ILE A 195 14.87 23.32 11.69
N ASN A 196 14.30 24.46 12.06
CA ASN A 196 14.93 25.76 11.82
C ASN A 196 16.11 26.05 12.76
N THR A 197 16.04 25.59 14.01
CA THR A 197 17.05 25.90 15.05
C THR A 197 18.11 24.80 15.18
N GLU A 198 17.67 23.54 15.26
CA GLU A 198 18.54 22.41 15.61
C GLU A 198 18.76 21.42 14.44
N LYS A 199 18.16 21.66 13.27
CA LYS A 199 18.26 20.77 12.09
C LYS A 199 17.85 19.32 12.40
N ARG A 200 16.81 19.14 13.22
CA ARG A 200 16.25 17.82 13.56
C ARG A 200 14.74 17.88 13.69
N LEU A 201 14.12 16.72 13.64
CA LEU A 201 12.71 16.53 14.01
C LEU A 201 12.58 16.28 15.52
N PRO A 202 11.39 16.46 16.11
CA PRO A 202 11.12 16.09 17.50
C PRO A 202 11.33 14.58 17.70
N TYR A 203 11.79 14.20 18.88
CA TYR A 203 11.78 12.80 19.29
C TYR A 203 10.37 12.43 19.74
N ILE A 204 9.77 11.46 19.05
CA ILE A 204 8.43 10.95 19.36
C ILE A 204 8.58 9.50 19.77
N ILE A 205 8.11 9.17 20.98
CA ILE A 205 8.18 7.83 21.56
C ILE A 205 6.76 7.37 21.87
N ASP A 206 6.42 6.20 21.36
CA ASP A 206 5.19 5.48 21.72
C ASP A 206 5.58 4.13 22.34
N PRO A 207 5.56 4.00 23.68
CA PRO A 207 5.98 2.78 24.38
C PRO A 207 5.03 1.61 24.17
N ALA A 208 3.85 1.82 23.59
CA ALA A 208 2.83 0.82 23.31
C ALA A 208 2.38 0.87 21.85
N CYS A 209 3.29 1.16 20.92
CA CYS A 209 3.01 1.56 19.54
C CYS A 209 2.16 0.58 18.74
N GLY A 210 2.10 -0.70 19.10
CA GLY A 210 1.38 -1.72 18.33
C GLY A 210 1.85 -1.74 16.88
N SER A 211 0.94 -1.40 15.93
CA SER A 211 1.26 -1.23 14.50
C SER A 211 1.94 0.10 14.15
N GLY A 212 2.20 0.95 15.14
CA GLY A 212 2.81 2.27 14.92
C GLY A 212 1.84 3.36 14.44
N THR A 213 0.54 3.16 14.57
CA THR A 213 -0.48 4.06 14.00
C THR A 213 -0.31 5.51 14.46
N PHE A 214 0.00 5.76 15.75
CA PHE A 214 0.27 7.11 16.25
C PHE A 214 1.54 7.71 15.64
N LEU A 215 2.62 6.94 15.53
CA LEU A 215 3.88 7.39 14.94
C LEU A 215 3.73 7.71 13.45
N ILE A 216 3.01 6.86 12.72
CA ILE A 216 2.71 7.07 11.29
C ILE A 216 1.86 8.34 11.11
N GLN A 217 0.86 8.54 11.95
CA GLN A 217 0.01 9.74 11.87
C GLN A 217 0.80 11.02 12.20
N ALA A 218 1.69 10.97 13.20
CA ALA A 218 2.58 12.06 13.52
C ALA A 218 3.51 12.41 12.34
N MET A 219 4.11 11.41 11.70
CA MET A 219 4.91 11.60 10.47
C MET A 219 4.10 12.25 9.36
N LYS A 220 2.89 11.75 9.09
CA LYS A 220 1.99 12.29 8.05
C LYS A 220 1.67 13.76 8.32
N LEU A 221 1.31 14.09 9.57
CA LEU A 221 0.97 15.46 9.97
C LEU A 221 2.15 16.42 9.77
N ILE A 222 3.34 16.04 10.24
CA ILE A 222 4.55 16.87 10.10
C ILE A 222 4.88 17.08 8.62
N THR A 223 4.89 15.99 7.82
CA THR A 223 5.21 16.06 6.39
C THR A 223 4.22 16.96 5.65
N HIS A 224 2.93 16.75 5.88
CA HIS A 224 1.88 17.54 5.24
C HIS A 224 1.98 19.02 5.60
N TYR A 225 2.20 19.32 6.88
CA TYR A 225 2.35 20.69 7.35
C TYR A 225 3.57 21.40 6.75
N CYS A 226 4.71 20.70 6.62
CA CYS A 226 5.91 21.24 5.97
C CYS A 226 5.67 21.52 4.48
N LEU A 227 4.97 20.62 3.78
CA LEU A 227 4.64 20.78 2.36
C LEU A 227 3.66 21.92 2.11
N GLU A 228 2.68 22.13 3.00
CA GLU A 228 1.69 23.21 2.89
C GLU A 228 2.23 24.58 3.32
N ASN A 229 3.29 24.61 4.12
CA ASN A 229 3.88 25.85 4.66
C ASN A 229 5.40 25.93 4.38
N PRO A 230 5.83 25.85 3.13
CA PRO A 230 7.25 25.81 2.78
C PRO A 230 7.99 27.10 3.19
N GLU A 231 7.28 28.22 3.33
CA GLU A 231 7.80 29.52 3.76
C GLU A 231 8.22 29.53 5.24
N LYS A 232 7.63 28.66 6.07
CA LYS A 232 7.98 28.54 7.48
C LYS A 232 9.27 27.78 7.71
N VAL A 233 9.73 27.00 6.74
CA VAL A 233 10.97 26.24 6.82
C VAL A 233 12.09 27.04 6.18
N LYS A 234 13.11 27.39 6.97
CA LYS A 234 14.26 28.12 6.45
C LYS A 234 15.02 27.23 5.44
N LYS A 235 15.03 27.68 4.18
CA LYS A 235 15.76 27.02 3.09
C LYS A 235 17.26 27.22 3.30
N SER A 236 17.92 26.29 3.99
CA SER A 236 19.37 26.15 3.97
C SER A 236 19.72 24.84 3.29
N ASP A 237 20.88 24.79 2.60
CA ASP A 237 21.33 23.56 1.91
C ASP A 237 21.34 22.36 2.86
N ALA A 238 21.74 22.56 4.11
CA ALA A 238 21.74 21.51 5.14
C ALA A 238 20.33 21.03 5.51
N VAL A 239 19.29 21.86 5.45
CA VAL A 239 17.90 21.45 5.68
C VAL A 239 17.37 20.72 4.46
N GLN A 240 17.64 21.20 3.25
CA GLN A 240 17.21 20.53 2.02
C GLN A 240 17.86 19.16 1.86
N GLU A 241 19.14 19.03 2.12
CA GLU A 241 19.86 17.75 2.06
C GLU A 241 19.32 16.74 3.10
N LYS A 242 19.18 17.16 4.34
CA LYS A 242 18.78 16.27 5.44
C LYS A 242 17.30 15.88 5.43
N PHE A 243 16.44 16.77 4.94
CA PHE A 243 14.99 16.59 4.96
C PHE A 243 14.37 16.58 3.56
N SER A 244 15.13 16.20 2.53
CA SER A 244 14.65 16.12 1.14
C SER A 244 13.39 15.25 0.97
N TYR A 245 13.15 14.31 1.89
CA TYR A 245 11.95 13.47 1.92
C TYR A 245 10.69 14.18 2.48
N LEU A 246 10.84 15.40 3.03
CA LEU A 246 9.73 16.22 3.51
C LEU A 246 9.29 17.28 2.49
N PHE A 247 10.02 17.42 1.39
CA PHE A 247 9.78 18.37 0.31
C PHE A 247 9.81 17.63 -1.04
#